data_53c90d7c3757f9d7536b864aeb8f2d42
#
_entry.id   53c90d7c3757f9d7536b864aeb8f2d42
#
_cell.length_a   1.000
_cell.length_b   1.000
_cell.length_c   1.000
_cell.angle_alpha   90.00
_cell.angle_beta   90.00
_cell.angle_gamma   90.00
#
_symmetry.space_group_name_H-M   'P 1'
#
loop_
_entity.id
_entity.type
_entity.pdbx_description
1 polymer ?
#
loop_
_entity_poly.entity_id
_entity_poly.type
_entity_poly.pdbx_seq_one_letter_code
_entity_poly.pdbx_strand_id
1 'polypeptide(L)'
;MELNGTSAIVTGGASGIGAATARQLAARGSKVVVADLNAEVGNALAKEIDGLFVQVDVTNTDQIVEAVDAASELGPLRAAVNSAGIGSASRTIGRDGSYESAFNLDLYKKVIEINLIGTFDVTRIAATAMSRLDPTATGERGAIVNMASVAAFDGQIGQAAYSSSKGGVVGMTLPVARDLAAAGIRLNTVAPGLIDTPIYGSGPQSDAFKAKLGESVLFPHRLGVPDELASMVLELLTNSYMNAEVVRVDGGIRMPPK
;
A
#
# COMPACT_ATOMS: atom_id res chain seq x y z
N MET A 1 12.69 -9.06 -11.80
CA MET A 1 13.15 -7.77 -12.35
C MET A 1 14.29 -7.22 -11.51
N GLU A 2 15.31 -6.64 -12.14
CA GLU A 2 16.42 -5.96 -11.45
C GLU A 2 15.97 -4.56 -11.02
N LEU A 3 16.34 -4.14 -9.80
CA LEU A 3 15.97 -2.83 -9.25
C LEU A 3 17.11 -1.81 -9.31
N ASN A 4 18.35 -2.28 -9.37
CA ASN A 4 19.51 -1.40 -9.43
C ASN A 4 19.50 -0.54 -10.71
N GLY A 5 19.71 0.77 -10.57
CA GLY A 5 19.69 1.72 -11.67
C GLY A 5 18.28 2.06 -12.20
N THR A 6 17.22 1.67 -11.48
CA THR A 6 15.83 2.03 -11.80
C THR A 6 15.28 3.08 -10.85
N SER A 7 14.10 3.58 -11.11
CA SER A 7 13.35 4.36 -10.15
C SER A 7 12.07 3.66 -9.68
N ALA A 8 11.58 4.11 -8.53
CA ALA A 8 10.37 3.63 -7.90
C ALA A 8 9.54 4.78 -7.31
N ILE A 9 8.23 4.64 -7.25
CA ILE A 9 7.33 5.50 -6.50
C ILE A 9 6.65 4.72 -5.38
N VAL A 10 6.61 5.27 -4.17
CA VAL A 10 5.93 4.69 -3.01
C VAL A 10 4.94 5.70 -2.44
N THR A 11 3.64 5.46 -2.60
CA THR A 11 2.61 6.29 -1.96
C THR A 11 2.38 5.87 -0.51
N GLY A 12 2.02 6.83 0.38
CA GLY A 12 2.07 6.58 1.83
C GLY A 12 3.49 6.24 2.29
N GLY A 13 4.48 6.77 1.55
CA GLY A 13 5.89 6.39 1.68
C GLY A 13 6.59 6.96 2.90
N ALA A 14 6.01 7.95 3.60
CA ALA A 14 6.67 8.60 4.72
C ALA A 14 6.64 7.78 6.04
N SER A 15 5.80 6.76 6.16
CA SER A 15 5.65 6.02 7.41
C SER A 15 5.36 4.53 7.23
N GLY A 16 5.45 3.76 8.31
CA GLY A 16 5.02 2.36 8.38
C GLY A 16 5.59 1.47 7.27
N ILE A 17 4.72 0.71 6.61
CA ILE A 17 5.08 -0.23 5.55
C ILE A 17 5.67 0.50 4.34
N GLY A 18 5.10 1.67 3.97
CA GLY A 18 5.61 2.48 2.87
C GLY A 18 7.05 2.92 3.09
N ALA A 19 7.38 3.44 4.26
CA ALA A 19 8.74 3.87 4.61
C ALA A 19 9.73 2.71 4.64
N ALA A 20 9.36 1.57 5.21
CA ALA A 20 10.19 0.37 5.18
C ALA A 20 10.45 -0.11 3.74
N THR A 21 9.41 -0.08 2.90
CA THR A 21 9.53 -0.42 1.47
C THR A 21 10.46 0.55 0.73
N ALA A 22 10.32 1.86 0.96
CA ALA A 22 11.18 2.87 0.34
C ALA A 22 12.67 2.67 0.70
N ARG A 23 12.96 2.38 1.98
CA ARG A 23 14.32 2.06 2.43
C ARG A 23 14.87 0.81 1.74
N GLN A 24 14.10 -0.26 1.69
CA GLN A 24 14.55 -1.51 1.08
C GLN A 24 14.72 -1.40 -0.44
N LEU A 25 13.91 -0.61 -1.14
CA LEU A 25 14.09 -0.29 -2.56
C LEU A 25 15.39 0.49 -2.80
N ALA A 26 15.63 1.53 -2.01
CA ALA A 26 16.86 2.32 -2.09
C ALA A 26 18.11 1.48 -1.79
N ALA A 27 18.05 0.61 -0.78
CA ALA A 27 19.14 -0.32 -0.46
C ALA A 27 19.45 -1.31 -1.61
N ARG A 28 18.49 -1.52 -2.53
CA ARG A 28 18.69 -2.31 -3.77
C ARG A 28 19.09 -1.48 -4.99
N GLY A 29 19.44 -0.21 -4.79
CA GLY A 29 19.94 0.68 -5.83
C GLY A 29 18.86 1.34 -6.69
N SER A 30 17.60 1.31 -6.28
CA SER A 30 16.53 2.06 -6.92
C SER A 30 16.48 3.49 -6.38
N LYS A 31 16.30 4.49 -7.24
CA LYS A 31 15.98 5.86 -6.84
C LYS A 31 14.50 5.96 -6.49
N VAL A 32 14.16 6.42 -5.29
CA VAL A 32 12.79 6.35 -4.77
C VAL A 32 12.17 7.72 -4.64
N VAL A 33 10.98 7.88 -5.23
CA VAL A 33 10.08 8.98 -4.89
C VAL A 33 9.21 8.55 -3.71
N VAL A 34 9.37 9.26 -2.60
CA VAL A 34 8.51 9.15 -1.41
C VAL A 34 7.32 10.08 -1.60
N ALA A 35 6.15 9.53 -1.94
CA ALA A 35 4.92 10.27 -2.17
C ALA A 35 4.02 10.20 -0.92
N ASP A 36 3.79 11.32 -0.23
CA ASP A 36 3.01 11.35 1.01
C ASP A 36 2.42 12.75 1.25
N LEU A 37 1.42 12.84 2.11
CA LEU A 37 0.87 14.12 2.57
C LEU A 37 1.81 14.81 3.59
N ASN A 38 2.56 14.05 4.37
CA ASN A 38 3.41 14.55 5.45
C ASN A 38 4.78 14.97 4.93
N ALA A 39 4.92 16.27 4.61
CA ALA A 39 6.14 16.83 4.05
C ALA A 39 7.34 16.75 5.01
N GLU A 40 7.14 16.90 6.32
CA GLU A 40 8.23 16.87 7.29
C GLU A 40 8.89 15.49 7.33
N VAL A 41 8.10 14.46 7.57
CA VAL A 41 8.58 13.08 7.69
C VAL A 41 9.04 12.55 6.33
N GLY A 42 8.31 12.89 5.25
CA GLY A 42 8.64 12.47 3.89
C GLY A 42 9.98 13.04 3.41
N ASN A 43 10.26 14.33 3.64
CA ASN A 43 11.56 14.93 3.32
C ASN A 43 12.71 14.33 4.13
N ALA A 44 12.48 14.05 5.43
CA ALA A 44 13.49 13.41 6.27
C ALA A 44 13.85 12.02 5.74
N LEU A 45 12.86 11.20 5.38
CA LEU A 45 13.09 9.88 4.79
C LEU A 45 13.76 9.98 3.41
N ALA A 46 13.28 10.85 2.53
CA ALA A 46 13.86 11.03 1.21
C ALA A 46 15.35 11.38 1.29
N LYS A 47 15.73 12.27 2.22
CA LYS A 47 17.14 12.60 2.49
C LYS A 47 17.93 11.41 3.02
N GLU A 48 17.33 10.60 3.91
CA GLU A 48 17.97 9.39 4.47
C GLU A 48 18.35 8.38 3.37
N ILE A 49 17.45 8.19 2.38
CA ILE A 49 17.61 7.17 1.34
C ILE A 49 18.18 7.68 0.01
N ASP A 50 18.65 8.91 -0.04
CA ASP A 50 19.08 9.59 -1.28
C ASP A 50 18.03 9.53 -2.38
N GLY A 51 16.76 9.76 -1.98
CA GLY A 51 15.56 9.79 -2.82
C GLY A 51 14.99 11.20 -2.96
N LEU A 52 13.78 11.29 -3.49
CA LEU A 52 13.04 12.53 -3.65
C LEU A 52 11.70 12.46 -2.90
N PHE A 53 11.31 13.53 -2.22
CA PHE A 53 9.97 13.68 -1.66
C PHE A 53 9.10 14.49 -2.61
N VAL A 54 7.87 14.00 -2.85
CA VAL A 54 6.81 14.76 -3.53
C VAL A 54 5.56 14.72 -2.66
N GLN A 55 4.98 15.88 -2.37
CA GLN A 55 3.74 15.94 -1.60
C GLN A 55 2.56 15.51 -2.47
N VAL A 56 1.88 14.43 -2.09
CA VAL A 56 0.80 13.83 -2.89
C VAL A 56 -0.40 13.52 -2.01
N ASP A 57 -1.55 14.07 -2.39
CA ASP A 57 -2.86 13.52 -2.04
C ASP A 57 -3.27 12.56 -3.17
N VAL A 58 -3.45 11.27 -2.85
CA VAL A 58 -3.81 10.24 -3.83
C VAL A 58 -5.24 10.41 -4.40
N THR A 59 -6.00 11.36 -3.89
CA THR A 59 -7.29 11.78 -4.46
C THR A 59 -7.16 12.89 -5.50
N ASN A 60 -5.94 13.37 -5.74
CA ASN A 60 -5.62 14.41 -6.72
C ASN A 60 -4.75 13.85 -7.84
N THR A 61 -5.35 13.63 -9.01
CA THR A 61 -4.68 13.06 -10.18
C THR A 61 -3.48 13.90 -10.65
N ASP A 62 -3.56 15.22 -10.60
CA ASP A 62 -2.46 16.08 -11.08
C ASP A 62 -1.22 15.91 -10.20
N GLN A 63 -1.38 15.80 -8.87
CA GLN A 63 -0.26 15.52 -7.97
C GLN A 63 0.32 14.11 -8.17
N ILE A 64 -0.53 13.13 -8.51
CA ILE A 64 -0.06 11.79 -8.88
C ILE A 64 0.80 11.83 -10.15
N VAL A 65 0.35 12.56 -11.16
CA VAL A 65 1.10 12.74 -12.42
C VAL A 65 2.45 13.39 -12.14
N GLU A 66 2.48 14.48 -11.36
CA GLU A 66 3.72 15.16 -10.97
C GLU A 66 4.71 14.19 -10.28
N ALA A 67 4.25 13.38 -9.34
CA ALA A 67 5.10 12.43 -8.65
C ALA A 67 5.61 11.28 -9.54
N VAL A 68 4.80 10.81 -10.49
CA VAL A 68 5.19 9.78 -11.47
C VAL A 68 6.19 10.35 -12.48
N ASP A 69 6.00 11.57 -12.92
CA ASP A 69 6.94 12.25 -13.81
C ASP A 69 8.28 12.50 -13.10
N ALA A 70 8.26 12.97 -11.84
CA ALA A 70 9.47 13.13 -11.03
C ALA A 70 10.20 11.77 -10.83
N ALA A 71 9.47 10.67 -10.63
CA ALA A 71 10.09 9.34 -10.57
C ALA A 71 10.72 8.93 -11.91
N SER A 72 10.08 9.28 -13.03
CA SER A 72 10.58 8.98 -14.38
C SER A 72 11.84 9.80 -14.73
N GLU A 73 12.00 10.99 -14.15
CA GLU A 73 13.20 11.82 -14.30
C GLU A 73 14.40 11.26 -13.52
N LEU A 74 14.17 10.58 -12.39
CA LEU A 74 15.23 9.95 -11.60
C LEU A 74 15.83 8.69 -12.26
N GLY A 75 15.11 8.10 -13.22
CA GLY A 75 15.50 6.90 -13.94
C GLY A 75 14.32 6.14 -14.53
N PRO A 76 14.53 4.99 -15.16
CA PRO A 76 13.41 4.21 -15.69
C PRO A 76 12.50 3.75 -14.55
N LEU A 77 11.26 4.29 -14.50
CA LEU A 77 10.26 3.94 -13.50
C LEU A 77 9.79 2.50 -13.69
N ARG A 78 10.31 1.59 -12.87
CA ARG A 78 9.99 0.16 -12.98
C ARG A 78 9.21 -0.40 -11.81
N ALA A 79 9.09 0.33 -10.71
CA ALA A 79 8.36 -0.11 -9.55
C ALA A 79 7.38 0.96 -9.05
N ALA A 80 6.16 0.56 -8.72
CA ALA A 80 5.20 1.39 -8.01
C ALA A 80 4.59 0.62 -6.83
N VAL A 81 4.53 1.25 -5.67
CA VAL A 81 3.96 0.63 -4.46
C VAL A 81 2.89 1.55 -3.87
N ASN A 82 1.67 1.06 -3.85
CA ASN A 82 0.51 1.78 -3.34
C ASN A 82 0.28 1.41 -1.87
N SER A 83 0.87 2.20 -0.95
CA SER A 83 0.73 2.01 0.50
C SER A 83 -0.07 3.13 1.20
N ALA A 84 -0.48 4.16 0.47
CA ALA A 84 -1.36 5.19 1.00
C ALA A 84 -2.73 4.62 1.37
N GLY A 85 -3.25 5.03 2.54
CA GLY A 85 -4.57 4.60 2.98
C GLY A 85 -4.90 5.05 4.39
N ILE A 86 -6.19 5.03 4.70
CA ILE A 86 -6.72 5.36 6.03
C ILE A 86 -7.55 4.20 6.58
N GLY A 87 -7.52 4.04 7.91
CA GLY A 87 -8.43 3.15 8.62
C GLY A 87 -9.73 3.86 8.98
N SER A 88 -10.79 3.08 9.18
CA SER A 88 -12.02 3.56 9.79
C SER A 88 -12.69 2.45 10.57
N ALA A 89 -13.29 2.78 11.71
CA ALA A 89 -14.08 1.86 12.52
C ALA A 89 -15.33 2.57 13.02
N SER A 90 -16.49 2.22 12.47
CA SER A 90 -17.79 2.69 12.92
C SER A 90 -18.86 1.67 12.54
N ARG A 91 -19.84 1.46 13.43
CA ARG A 91 -20.93 0.51 13.18
C ARG A 91 -21.88 1.04 12.11
N THR A 92 -22.50 0.13 11.35
CA THR A 92 -23.48 0.48 10.32
C THR A 92 -24.68 1.23 10.91
N ILE A 93 -25.11 0.87 12.12
CA ILE A 93 -26.19 1.54 12.86
C ILE A 93 -25.72 2.00 14.23
N GLY A 94 -26.24 3.13 14.70
CA GLY A 94 -26.06 3.57 16.08
C GLY A 94 -26.88 2.77 17.11
N ARG A 95 -26.56 2.97 18.38
CA ARG A 95 -27.26 2.23 19.48
C ARG A 95 -28.67 2.70 19.74
N ASP A 96 -28.98 3.96 19.43
CA ASP A 96 -30.26 4.61 19.67
C ASP A 96 -31.29 4.34 18.55
N GLY A 97 -30.85 3.73 17.44
CA GLY A 97 -31.70 3.41 16.30
C GLY A 97 -32.16 4.63 15.49
N SER A 98 -31.59 5.81 15.70
CA SER A 98 -31.87 7.00 14.90
C SER A 98 -31.11 6.95 13.57
N TYR A 99 -31.65 7.60 12.53
CA TYR A 99 -30.94 7.74 11.24
C TYR A 99 -29.69 8.61 11.38
N GLU A 100 -29.69 9.56 12.29
CA GLU A 100 -28.58 10.49 12.58
C GLU A 100 -27.39 9.76 13.18
N SER A 101 -27.61 8.66 13.89
CA SER A 101 -26.56 7.82 14.49
C SER A 101 -26.06 6.71 13.56
N ALA A 102 -26.62 6.57 12.36
CA ALA A 102 -26.13 5.63 11.35
C ALA A 102 -24.72 6.00 10.89
N PHE A 103 -24.02 5.03 10.29
CA PHE A 103 -22.68 5.24 9.77
C PHE A 103 -22.60 6.49 8.89
N ASN A 104 -21.65 7.38 9.17
CA ASN A 104 -21.44 8.59 8.38
C ASN A 104 -21.03 8.22 6.94
N LEU A 105 -21.92 8.51 5.99
CA LEU A 105 -21.72 8.16 4.57
C LEU A 105 -20.53 8.91 3.95
N ASP A 106 -20.22 10.13 4.40
CA ASP A 106 -19.09 10.89 3.86
C ASP A 106 -17.76 10.30 4.33
N LEU A 107 -17.69 9.75 5.54
CA LEU A 107 -16.55 8.96 5.98
C LEU A 107 -16.39 7.69 5.12
N TYR A 108 -17.50 7.00 4.80
CA TYR A 108 -17.47 5.83 3.91
C TYR A 108 -16.89 6.19 2.55
N LYS A 109 -17.43 7.25 1.91
CA LYS A 109 -16.96 7.75 0.62
C LYS A 109 -15.47 8.11 0.67
N LYS A 110 -15.03 8.84 1.70
CA LYS A 110 -13.63 9.23 1.88
C LYS A 110 -12.70 8.02 1.96
N VAL A 111 -13.09 6.97 2.68
CA VAL A 111 -12.30 5.72 2.77
C VAL A 111 -12.19 5.04 1.41
N ILE A 112 -13.30 4.95 0.67
CA ILE A 112 -13.30 4.38 -0.69
C ILE A 112 -12.43 5.22 -1.63
N GLU A 113 -12.57 6.53 -1.59
CA GLU A 113 -11.85 7.47 -2.44
C GLU A 113 -10.34 7.34 -2.25
N ILE A 114 -9.85 7.38 -1.01
CA ILE A 114 -8.42 7.26 -0.73
C ILE A 114 -7.90 5.86 -1.00
N ASN A 115 -8.53 4.83 -0.38
CA ASN A 115 -7.95 3.50 -0.34
C ASN A 115 -8.12 2.70 -1.64
N LEU A 116 -9.18 2.95 -2.39
CA LEU A 116 -9.52 2.19 -3.59
C LEU A 116 -9.32 3.02 -4.85
N ILE A 117 -10.00 4.17 -4.96
CA ILE A 117 -9.93 5.00 -6.16
C ILE A 117 -8.52 5.57 -6.31
N GLY A 118 -7.94 6.11 -5.22
CA GLY A 118 -6.57 6.62 -5.24
C GLY A 118 -5.53 5.54 -5.58
N THR A 119 -5.68 4.31 -5.05
CA THR A 119 -4.82 3.17 -5.43
C THR A 119 -4.93 2.85 -6.92
N PHE A 120 -6.15 2.86 -7.48
CA PHE A 120 -6.33 2.63 -8.92
C PHE A 120 -5.76 3.78 -9.75
N ASP A 121 -5.94 5.02 -9.30
CA ASP A 121 -5.44 6.21 -10.01
C ASP A 121 -3.91 6.22 -10.10
N VAL A 122 -3.22 5.99 -9.00
CA VAL A 122 -1.75 5.81 -9.02
C VAL A 122 -1.34 4.63 -9.92
N THR A 123 -2.05 3.51 -9.84
CA THR A 123 -1.79 2.32 -10.66
C THR A 123 -1.84 2.64 -12.15
N ARG A 124 -2.92 3.28 -12.64
CA ARG A 124 -3.08 3.59 -14.06
C ARG A 124 -2.05 4.62 -14.57
N ILE A 125 -1.71 5.64 -13.77
CA ILE A 125 -0.72 6.65 -14.15
C ILE A 125 0.70 6.05 -14.18
N ALA A 126 1.10 5.31 -13.14
CA ALA A 126 2.39 4.63 -13.10
C ALA A 126 2.52 3.60 -14.22
N ALA A 127 1.49 2.78 -14.48
CA ALA A 127 1.49 1.82 -15.59
C ALA A 127 1.62 2.51 -16.94
N THR A 128 0.99 3.68 -17.13
CA THR A 128 1.11 4.48 -18.35
C THR A 128 2.56 4.94 -18.56
N ALA A 129 3.24 5.42 -17.53
CA ALA A 129 4.66 5.79 -17.61
C ALA A 129 5.54 4.57 -17.91
N MET A 130 5.34 3.46 -17.19
CA MET A 130 6.08 2.20 -17.40
C MET A 130 5.91 1.65 -18.82
N SER A 131 4.71 1.79 -19.43
CA SER A 131 4.43 1.25 -20.78
C SER A 131 5.29 1.87 -21.89
N ARG A 132 5.85 3.06 -21.64
CA ARG A 132 6.72 3.78 -22.58
C ARG A 132 8.18 3.34 -22.52
N LEU A 133 8.55 2.55 -21.50
CA LEU A 133 9.92 2.06 -21.36
C LEU A 133 10.22 0.92 -22.33
N ASP A 134 11.47 0.78 -22.70
CA ASP A 134 11.93 -0.43 -23.37
C ASP A 134 11.79 -1.63 -22.42
N PRO A 135 11.35 -2.79 -22.94
CA PRO A 135 11.26 -3.99 -22.11
C PRO A 135 12.67 -4.46 -21.66
N THR A 136 12.74 -5.05 -20.50
CA THR A 136 13.94 -5.79 -20.05
C THR A 136 14.17 -7.03 -20.91
N ALA A 137 15.27 -7.73 -20.70
CA ALA A 137 15.56 -9.00 -21.39
C ALA A 137 14.48 -10.08 -21.15
N THR A 138 13.70 -9.97 -20.07
CA THR A 138 12.57 -10.87 -19.77
C THR A 138 11.23 -10.38 -20.34
N GLY A 139 11.21 -9.24 -21.04
CA GLY A 139 10.00 -8.63 -21.60
C GLY A 139 9.25 -7.73 -20.62
N GLU A 140 9.72 -7.57 -19.38
CA GLU A 140 9.06 -6.73 -18.38
C GLU A 140 9.35 -5.24 -18.61
N ARG A 141 8.35 -4.39 -18.36
CA ARG A 141 8.50 -2.93 -18.28
C ARG A 141 8.37 -2.39 -16.88
N GLY A 142 7.73 -3.15 -15.98
CA GLY A 142 7.58 -2.75 -14.58
C GLY A 142 6.74 -3.72 -13.77
N ALA A 143 6.66 -3.44 -12.48
CA ALA A 143 5.82 -4.16 -11.54
C ALA A 143 5.16 -3.21 -10.54
N ILE A 144 3.91 -3.49 -10.20
CA ILE A 144 3.09 -2.71 -9.25
C ILE A 144 2.67 -3.60 -8.10
N VAL A 145 2.77 -3.08 -6.88
CA VAL A 145 2.28 -3.77 -5.68
C VAL A 145 1.32 -2.88 -4.92
N ASN A 146 0.10 -3.38 -4.71
CA ASN A 146 -0.95 -2.70 -3.97
C ASN A 146 -1.05 -3.23 -2.53
N MET A 147 -1.40 -2.36 -1.56
CA MET A 147 -1.69 -2.76 -0.19
C MET A 147 -3.20 -2.92 0.03
N ALA A 148 -3.63 -4.18 0.16
CA ALA A 148 -4.94 -4.52 0.70
C ALA A 148 -4.91 -4.57 2.24
N SER A 149 -5.56 -5.55 2.85
CA SER A 149 -5.55 -5.91 4.26
C SER A 149 -6.20 -7.29 4.42
N VAL A 150 -5.89 -8.00 5.50
CA VAL A 150 -6.69 -9.17 5.93
C VAL A 150 -8.15 -8.79 6.18
N ALA A 151 -8.46 -7.52 6.48
CA ALA A 151 -9.82 -7.01 6.60
C ALA A 151 -10.64 -7.10 5.30
N ALA A 152 -10.00 -7.30 4.14
CA ALA A 152 -10.68 -7.63 2.89
C ALA A 152 -11.40 -8.99 2.93
N PHE A 153 -10.95 -9.89 3.80
CA PHE A 153 -11.44 -11.28 3.94
C PHE A 153 -12.15 -11.48 5.27
N ASP A 154 -11.55 -10.99 6.36
CA ASP A 154 -11.94 -11.25 7.73
C ASP A 154 -12.36 -9.95 8.45
N GLY A 155 -13.19 -9.11 7.81
CA GLY A 155 -13.60 -7.80 8.34
C GLY A 155 -14.31 -7.90 9.69
N GLN A 156 -13.91 -7.04 10.63
CA GLN A 156 -14.47 -6.98 11.98
C GLN A 156 -15.68 -6.02 12.08
N ILE A 157 -16.38 -6.08 13.18
CA ILE A 157 -17.45 -5.12 13.51
C ILE A 157 -16.91 -3.68 13.41
N GLY A 158 -17.59 -2.86 12.62
CA GLY A 158 -17.22 -1.46 12.38
C GLY A 158 -16.33 -1.23 11.16
N GLN A 159 -15.83 -2.25 10.50
CA GLN A 159 -14.89 -2.11 9.37
C GLN A 159 -15.58 -2.07 7.99
N ALA A 160 -16.89 -1.81 7.90
CA ALA A 160 -17.60 -1.88 6.62
C ALA A 160 -16.93 -1.05 5.51
N ALA A 161 -16.60 0.23 5.76
CA ALA A 161 -15.94 1.08 4.76
C ALA A 161 -14.51 0.59 4.46
N TYR A 162 -13.73 0.26 5.48
CA TYR A 162 -12.35 -0.20 5.33
C TYR A 162 -12.30 -1.53 4.59
N SER A 163 -13.10 -2.52 5.02
CA SER A 163 -13.17 -3.84 4.36
C SER A 163 -13.65 -3.75 2.92
N SER A 164 -14.65 -2.88 2.63
CA SER A 164 -15.10 -2.64 1.26
C SER A 164 -13.98 -2.07 0.39
N SER A 165 -13.24 -1.08 0.90
CA SER A 165 -12.12 -0.49 0.16
C SER A 165 -11.02 -1.51 -0.13
N LYS A 166 -10.62 -2.30 0.86
CA LYS A 166 -9.55 -3.31 0.73
C LYS A 166 -10.01 -4.55 -0.04
N GLY A 167 -11.29 -4.90 0.05
CA GLY A 167 -11.93 -5.90 -0.81
C GLY A 167 -11.95 -5.47 -2.28
N GLY A 168 -12.19 -4.18 -2.55
CA GLY A 168 -12.07 -3.60 -3.88
C GLY A 168 -10.66 -3.69 -4.46
N VAL A 169 -9.62 -3.44 -3.65
CA VAL A 169 -8.20 -3.61 -4.06
C VAL A 169 -7.91 -5.08 -4.41
N VAL A 170 -8.41 -6.03 -3.62
CA VAL A 170 -8.32 -7.47 -3.93
C VAL A 170 -9.03 -7.78 -5.25
N GLY A 171 -10.27 -7.28 -5.41
CA GLY A 171 -11.10 -7.55 -6.59
C GLY A 171 -10.51 -7.00 -7.89
N MET A 172 -9.82 -5.84 -7.86
CA MET A 172 -9.21 -5.26 -9.05
C MET A 172 -7.86 -5.90 -9.43
N THR A 173 -7.23 -6.70 -8.56
CA THR A 173 -5.89 -7.25 -8.80
C THR A 173 -5.82 -8.06 -10.09
N LEU A 174 -6.68 -9.05 -10.27
CA LEU A 174 -6.65 -9.91 -11.45
C LEU A 174 -7.04 -9.19 -12.75
N PRO A 175 -8.15 -8.42 -12.83
CA PRO A 175 -8.51 -7.74 -14.07
C PRO A 175 -7.45 -6.71 -14.50
N VAL A 176 -6.90 -5.92 -13.58
CA VAL A 176 -5.86 -4.95 -13.92
C VAL A 176 -4.57 -5.65 -14.35
N ALA A 177 -4.15 -6.75 -13.69
CA ALA A 177 -3.00 -7.52 -14.14
C ALA A 177 -3.19 -8.09 -15.57
N ARG A 178 -4.42 -8.47 -15.93
CA ARG A 178 -4.76 -8.91 -17.30
C ARG A 178 -4.65 -7.78 -18.31
N ASP A 179 -5.16 -6.60 -17.99
CA ASP A 179 -5.08 -5.41 -18.84
C ASP A 179 -3.61 -5.00 -19.08
N LEU A 180 -2.76 -5.12 -18.08
CA LEU A 180 -1.36 -4.70 -18.12
C LEU A 180 -0.42 -5.75 -18.73
N ALA A 181 -0.86 -6.99 -18.88
CA ALA A 181 -0.03 -8.10 -19.36
C ALA A 181 0.56 -7.83 -20.75
N ALA A 182 -0.24 -7.29 -21.69
CA ALA A 182 0.23 -6.94 -23.03
C ALA A 182 1.31 -5.84 -23.03
N ALA A 183 1.32 -4.99 -21.99
CA ALA A 183 2.36 -3.98 -21.81
C ALA A 183 3.60 -4.51 -21.10
N GLY A 184 3.64 -5.78 -20.67
CA GLY A 184 4.75 -6.34 -19.91
C GLY A 184 4.85 -5.77 -18.49
N ILE A 185 3.73 -5.41 -17.86
CA ILE A 185 3.67 -4.88 -16.51
C ILE A 185 2.92 -5.87 -15.62
N ARG A 186 3.54 -6.26 -14.49
CA ARG A 186 2.93 -7.14 -13.50
C ARG A 186 2.25 -6.33 -12.41
N LEU A 187 1.17 -6.88 -11.84
CA LEU A 187 0.49 -6.30 -10.70
C LEU A 187 0.15 -7.39 -9.69
N ASN A 188 0.57 -7.17 -8.45
CA ASN A 188 0.24 -8.03 -7.32
C ASN A 188 -0.28 -7.20 -6.15
N THR A 189 -0.88 -7.87 -5.18
CA THR A 189 -1.41 -7.24 -3.97
C THR A 189 -0.90 -7.97 -2.73
N VAL A 190 -0.46 -7.22 -1.72
CA VAL A 190 -0.18 -7.75 -0.38
C VAL A 190 -1.37 -7.44 0.52
N ALA A 191 -1.79 -8.41 1.31
CA ALA A 191 -2.80 -8.26 2.35
C ALA A 191 -2.14 -8.39 3.74
N PRO A 192 -1.71 -7.27 4.35
CA PRO A 192 -1.10 -7.27 5.67
C PRO A 192 -2.07 -7.73 6.76
N GLY A 193 -1.55 -8.44 7.75
CA GLY A 193 -2.20 -8.66 9.04
C GLY A 193 -2.06 -7.46 9.98
N LEU A 194 -1.86 -7.75 11.26
CA LEU A 194 -1.62 -6.72 12.28
C LEU A 194 -0.14 -6.35 12.29
N ILE A 195 0.19 -5.16 11.83
CA ILE A 195 1.57 -4.69 11.65
C ILE A 195 1.82 -3.49 12.57
N ASP A 196 2.89 -3.53 13.33
CA ASP A 196 3.31 -2.44 14.21
C ASP A 196 3.71 -1.20 13.40
N THR A 197 2.78 -0.27 13.28
CA THR A 197 2.92 0.97 12.53
C THR A 197 2.45 2.15 13.39
N PRO A 198 2.77 3.39 13.04
CA PRO A 198 2.33 4.58 13.77
C PRO A 198 0.81 4.70 13.96
N ILE A 199 0.00 3.93 13.24
CA ILE A 199 -1.47 3.90 13.37
C ILE A 199 -1.92 3.50 14.80
N TYR A 200 -1.11 2.72 15.52
CA TYR A 200 -1.41 2.29 16.89
C TYR A 200 -0.89 3.28 17.95
N GLY A 201 -0.21 4.37 17.54
CA GLY A 201 0.39 5.32 18.45
C GLY A 201 1.65 4.78 19.14
N SER A 202 2.04 5.42 20.26
CA SER A 202 3.22 5.09 21.06
C SER A 202 2.96 5.23 22.55
N GLY A 203 3.81 4.60 23.38
CA GLY A 203 3.76 4.66 24.84
C GLY A 203 3.06 3.46 25.49
N PRO A 204 3.08 3.37 26.84
CA PRO A 204 2.72 2.15 27.57
C PRO A 204 1.32 1.60 27.27
N GLN A 205 0.33 2.47 27.03
CA GLN A 205 -1.03 2.05 26.68
C GLN A 205 -1.08 1.42 25.27
N SER A 206 -0.36 2.02 24.32
CA SER A 206 -0.23 1.49 22.98
C SER A 206 0.50 0.14 22.99
N ASP A 207 1.57 0.03 23.77
CA ASP A 207 2.36 -1.21 23.87
C ASP A 207 1.53 -2.36 24.47
N ALA A 208 0.74 -2.08 25.52
CA ALA A 208 -0.19 -3.06 26.09
C ALA A 208 -1.28 -3.47 25.10
N PHE A 209 -1.79 -2.54 24.30
CA PHE A 209 -2.78 -2.82 23.27
C PHE A 209 -2.19 -3.67 22.14
N LYS A 210 -0.98 -3.34 21.66
CA LYS A 210 -0.25 -4.11 20.66
C LYS A 210 0.04 -5.55 21.13
N ALA A 211 0.47 -5.70 22.39
CA ALA A 211 0.70 -7.01 22.99
C ALA A 211 -0.57 -7.87 22.96
N LYS A 212 -1.71 -7.28 23.39
CA LYS A 212 -3.00 -7.97 23.35
C LYS A 212 -3.44 -8.34 21.92
N LEU A 213 -3.22 -7.47 20.96
CA LEU A 213 -3.49 -7.79 19.55
C LEU A 213 -2.62 -8.94 19.06
N GLY A 214 -1.35 -8.99 19.49
CA GLY A 214 -0.40 -10.03 19.16
C GLY A 214 -0.84 -11.43 19.61
N GLU A 215 -1.60 -11.55 20.71
CA GLU A 215 -2.15 -12.82 21.18
C GLU A 215 -3.08 -13.50 20.16
N SER A 216 -3.71 -12.71 19.27
CA SER A 216 -4.59 -13.22 18.21
C SER A 216 -3.86 -13.73 16.97
N VAL A 217 -2.55 -13.44 16.85
CA VAL A 217 -1.70 -13.91 15.76
C VAL A 217 -1.30 -15.36 16.04
N LEU A 218 -1.49 -16.25 15.04
CA LEU A 218 -1.25 -17.67 15.22
C LEU A 218 0.23 -17.97 15.55
N PHE A 219 1.16 -17.43 14.77
CA PHE A 219 2.60 -17.46 15.03
C PHE A 219 3.33 -16.49 14.07
N PRO A 220 4.31 -15.71 14.58
CA PRO A 220 4.68 -15.53 15.98
C PRO A 220 3.63 -14.71 16.73
N HIS A 221 3.49 -14.92 18.06
CA HIS A 221 2.48 -14.22 18.89
C HIS A 221 2.87 -12.75 19.13
N ARG A 222 2.92 -11.96 18.08
CA ARG A 222 3.21 -10.52 18.06
C ARG A 222 2.65 -9.87 16.81
N LEU A 223 2.63 -8.56 16.78
CA LEU A 223 2.45 -7.84 15.53
C LEU A 223 3.65 -8.09 14.59
N GLY A 224 3.39 -8.14 13.29
CA GLY A 224 4.44 -8.06 12.30
C GLY A 224 5.14 -6.72 12.34
N VAL A 225 6.35 -6.63 11.81
CA VAL A 225 7.06 -5.36 11.64
C VAL A 225 7.02 -4.92 10.17
N PRO A 226 7.09 -3.60 9.89
CA PRO A 226 7.03 -3.08 8.52
C PRO A 226 8.01 -3.73 7.55
N ASP A 227 9.20 -4.10 8.02
CA ASP A 227 10.25 -4.73 7.19
C ASP A 227 9.87 -6.14 6.70
N GLU A 228 9.06 -6.88 7.45
CA GLU A 228 8.55 -8.19 7.02
C GLU A 228 7.61 -8.04 5.82
N LEU A 229 6.79 -6.98 5.81
CA LEU A 229 5.91 -6.65 4.69
C LEU A 229 6.72 -6.12 3.49
N ALA A 230 7.66 -5.23 3.74
CA ALA A 230 8.53 -4.68 2.70
C ALA A 230 9.32 -5.79 1.99
N SER A 231 9.78 -6.80 2.71
CA SER A 231 10.45 -7.98 2.12
C SER A 231 9.54 -8.70 1.12
N MET A 232 8.26 -8.93 1.43
CA MET A 232 7.32 -9.54 0.49
C MET A 232 7.03 -8.62 -0.70
N VAL A 233 6.91 -7.30 -0.47
CA VAL A 233 6.74 -6.33 -1.56
C VAL A 233 7.90 -6.43 -2.54
N LEU A 234 9.13 -6.48 -2.06
CA LEU A 234 10.31 -6.63 -2.90
C LEU A 234 10.32 -7.95 -3.66
N GLU A 235 9.92 -9.06 -3.03
CA GLU A 235 9.76 -10.35 -3.71
C GLU A 235 8.78 -10.23 -4.88
N LEU A 236 7.61 -9.61 -4.67
CA LEU A 236 6.61 -9.41 -5.72
C LEU A 236 7.09 -8.48 -6.86
N LEU A 237 7.95 -7.52 -6.55
CA LEU A 237 8.56 -6.64 -7.55
C LEU A 237 9.66 -7.34 -8.35
N THR A 238 10.46 -8.20 -7.72
CA THR A 238 11.66 -8.79 -8.33
C THR A 238 11.41 -10.15 -8.97
N ASN A 239 10.49 -10.96 -8.44
CA ASN A 239 10.16 -12.28 -8.97
C ASN A 239 9.27 -12.16 -10.20
N SER A 240 9.84 -12.37 -11.38
CA SER A 240 9.17 -12.21 -12.68
C SER A 240 8.01 -13.18 -12.93
N TYR A 241 7.89 -14.26 -12.13
CA TYR A 241 6.80 -15.24 -12.27
C TYR A 241 5.62 -14.99 -11.34
N MET A 242 5.72 -13.96 -10.46
CA MET A 242 4.64 -13.53 -9.60
C MET A 242 3.82 -12.44 -10.27
N ASN A 243 2.57 -12.77 -10.66
CA ASN A 243 1.64 -11.84 -11.29
C ASN A 243 0.19 -12.17 -10.93
N ALA A 244 -0.64 -11.17 -10.77
CA ALA A 244 -2.08 -11.26 -10.49
C ALA A 244 -2.43 -11.93 -9.14
N GLU A 245 -1.49 -11.98 -8.20
CA GLU A 245 -1.66 -12.70 -6.92
C GLU A 245 -2.00 -11.73 -5.78
N VAL A 246 -2.74 -12.24 -4.80
CA VAL A 246 -3.02 -11.58 -3.53
C VAL A 246 -2.40 -12.40 -2.39
N VAL A 247 -1.30 -11.89 -1.83
CA VAL A 247 -0.51 -12.59 -0.82
C VAL A 247 -0.82 -12.05 0.57
N ARG A 248 -1.32 -12.91 1.47
CA ARG A 248 -1.46 -12.57 2.89
C ARG A 248 -0.12 -12.67 3.60
N VAL A 249 0.26 -11.62 4.35
CA VAL A 249 1.45 -11.59 5.22
C VAL A 249 0.96 -11.20 6.61
N ASP A 250 0.55 -12.17 7.40
CA ASP A 250 -0.35 -11.94 8.53
C ASP A 250 -0.10 -12.85 9.76
N GLY A 251 0.99 -13.62 9.78
CA GLY A 251 1.27 -14.55 10.89
C GLY A 251 0.18 -15.61 11.12
N GLY A 252 -0.65 -15.88 10.11
CA GLY A 252 -1.74 -16.85 10.16
C GLY A 252 -3.02 -16.36 10.84
N ILE A 253 -3.14 -15.03 11.12
CA ILE A 253 -4.33 -14.50 11.79
C ILE A 253 -5.60 -14.72 10.95
N ARG A 254 -6.68 -15.02 11.64
CA ARG A 254 -8.05 -14.89 11.14
C ARG A 254 -8.79 -14.02 12.15
N MET A 255 -9.15 -12.81 11.74
CA MET A 255 -9.68 -11.82 12.67
C MET A 255 -11.05 -12.28 13.19
N PRO A 256 -11.27 -12.34 14.53
CA PRO A 256 -12.58 -12.60 15.10
C PRO A 256 -13.52 -11.41 14.83
N PRO A 257 -14.84 -11.58 14.99
CA PRO A 257 -15.80 -10.49 14.78
C PRO A 257 -15.56 -9.25 15.66
N LYS A 258 -14.85 -9.42 16.81
CA LYS A 258 -14.50 -8.39 17.79
C LYS A 258 -13.07 -8.58 18.27
#